data_7f5041de607b0d218754ca0e937f790b
#
_entry.id   7f5041de607b0d218754ca0e937f790b
#
_cell.length_a   1.000
_cell.length_b   1.000
_cell.length_c   1.000
_cell.angle_alpha   90.00
_cell.angle_beta   90.00
_cell.angle_gamma   90.00
#
_symmetry.space_group_name_H-M   'P 1'
#
loop_
_entity.id
_entity.type
_entity.pdbx_description
1 polymer ?
#
loop_
_entity_poly.entity_id
_entity_poly.type
_entity_poly.pdbx_seq_one_letter_code
_entity_poly.pdbx_strand_id
1 'polypeptide(L)'
;MINRRSWLRGLALALGATASKGTAHGLTNVEGTNAQPGSSSQHLALADYEPKSMLQVHESRVERARFPAVDVHTHISVSAKAENGIELASARTYLGTSTELLAVMDRKNIRAMVNLTGGFDEGLVEAIGKYDKAFPGRFYTFAEPSYSRFLEPNYPKLQADAIEQAHRAGARGLKILKTLGLYLRENITSGKLVKIDDARFDPMWDACGQLNMPVAIHVSDPIAFFTPTGRFNERYEELNNHPDWSFYDHDFPSNAELLEARNRVFARHPKTQFLVLHVGNFSENLANVSENLDHFPNMSVDIAARIGELGRQPRTSRKFFDRYQDRILFGTDATPHGDEFPQQVFNDKLYEIYYRFLETDDEYFDYAPAKVPPQGRWRIYGIDLPESILHKVYNQNAARLLQIKV
;
A
#
# COMPACT_ATOMS: atom_id res chain seq x y z
N MET A 1 -27.58 -6.41 -9.11
CA MET A 1 -27.18 -5.73 -7.86
C MET A 1 -26.04 -6.54 -7.26
N ILE A 2 -24.80 -6.22 -7.60
CA ILE A 2 -23.59 -6.91 -7.15
C ILE A 2 -23.15 -6.25 -5.85
N ASN A 3 -22.92 -7.07 -4.85
CA ASN A 3 -22.78 -6.70 -3.45
C ASN A 3 -21.39 -6.07 -3.17
N ARG A 4 -21.36 -4.79 -2.82
CA ARG A 4 -20.17 -3.94 -2.54
C ARG A 4 -19.38 -4.30 -1.25
N ARG A 5 -19.39 -5.56 -0.81
CA ARG A 5 -18.92 -5.97 0.53
C ARG A 5 -17.51 -6.55 0.60
N SER A 6 -16.73 -6.59 -0.48
CA SER A 6 -15.53 -7.45 -0.55
C SER A 6 -14.21 -6.82 -0.09
N TRP A 7 -14.04 -5.51 -0.05
CA TRP A 7 -12.72 -4.91 0.12
C TRP A 7 -12.07 -5.10 1.52
N LEU A 8 -12.90 -5.31 2.57
CA LEU A 8 -12.40 -5.66 3.92
C LEU A 8 -12.73 -7.10 4.33
N ARG A 9 -13.48 -7.86 3.50
CA ARG A 9 -13.73 -9.27 3.77
C ARG A 9 -12.59 -10.19 3.38
N GLY A 10 -11.73 -9.81 2.44
CA GLY A 10 -10.54 -10.58 2.07
C GLY A 10 -9.54 -10.78 3.21
N LEU A 11 -9.54 -9.89 4.19
CA LEU A 11 -8.66 -9.95 5.36
C LEU A 11 -9.26 -10.73 6.56
N ALA A 12 -10.54 -11.10 6.54
CA ALA A 12 -11.22 -11.68 7.70
C ALA A 12 -11.67 -13.15 7.54
N LEU A 13 -11.36 -13.85 6.42
CA LEU A 13 -11.88 -15.20 6.13
C LEU A 13 -10.79 -16.22 5.76
N ALA A 14 -9.85 -16.43 6.65
CA ALA A 14 -8.95 -17.58 6.60
C ALA A 14 -9.18 -18.54 7.78
N LEU A 15 -10.42 -18.99 8.00
CA LEU A 15 -10.71 -20.13 8.91
C LEU A 15 -11.96 -20.87 8.43
N GLY A 16 -11.75 -22.05 7.83
CA GLY A 16 -12.75 -23.09 7.72
C GLY A 16 -13.14 -23.56 6.32
N ALA A 17 -12.38 -24.44 5.72
CA ALA A 17 -12.87 -25.27 4.62
C ALA A 17 -12.75 -26.76 4.98
N THR A 18 -13.88 -27.40 5.23
CA THR A 18 -14.02 -28.85 5.33
C THR A 18 -14.19 -29.47 3.94
N ALA A 19 -13.41 -30.50 3.69
CA ALA A 19 -13.42 -31.28 2.46
C ALA A 19 -14.73 -32.06 2.25
N SER A 20 -15.27 -32.05 1.03
CA SER A 20 -16.21 -33.07 0.56
C SER A 20 -15.71 -33.75 -0.71
N LYS A 21 -15.57 -35.06 -0.64
CA LYS A 21 -15.24 -35.96 -1.74
C LYS A 21 -16.46 -36.15 -2.65
N GLY A 22 -16.29 -36.01 -3.95
CA GLY A 22 -17.29 -36.38 -4.96
C GLY A 22 -16.65 -37.29 -6.04
N THR A 23 -17.26 -38.39 -6.25
CA THR A 23 -16.87 -39.59 -6.99
C THR A 23 -16.88 -39.42 -8.52
N ALA A 24 -15.98 -40.16 -9.15
CA ALA A 24 -15.84 -40.35 -10.61
C ALA A 24 -16.87 -41.32 -11.19
N HIS A 25 -17.30 -41.08 -12.44
CA HIS A 25 -17.81 -42.03 -13.43
C HIS A 25 -17.67 -41.34 -14.80
N GLY A 26 -17.21 -41.90 -15.87
CA GLY A 26 -17.12 -43.22 -16.41
C GLY A 26 -16.79 -43.01 -17.89
N LEU A 27 -15.89 -43.79 -18.40
CA LEU A 27 -15.36 -43.81 -19.78
C LEU A 27 -16.40 -44.28 -20.80
N THR A 28 -16.47 -43.65 -21.99
CA THR A 28 -16.79 -44.39 -23.22
C THR A 28 -15.84 -43.97 -24.35
N ASN A 29 -15.14 -44.97 -24.90
CA ASN A 29 -14.34 -44.89 -26.12
C ASN A 29 -15.24 -44.73 -27.35
N VAL A 30 -14.82 -43.89 -28.29
CA VAL A 30 -15.16 -44.04 -29.72
C VAL A 30 -13.88 -43.86 -30.56
N GLU A 31 -13.63 -44.85 -31.42
CA GLU A 31 -12.48 -44.97 -32.31
C GLU A 31 -12.48 -43.95 -33.47
N GLY A 32 -11.35 -43.54 -33.80
CA GLY A 32 -10.62 -43.30 -35.02
C GLY A 32 -11.29 -42.65 -36.23
N THR A 33 -10.78 -41.48 -36.58
CA THR A 33 -10.48 -41.16 -38.00
C THR A 33 -9.19 -40.33 -38.04
N ASN A 34 -8.22 -40.81 -38.84
CA ASN A 34 -6.99 -40.10 -39.18
C ASN A 34 -7.31 -38.79 -39.92
N ALA A 35 -7.16 -37.66 -39.24
CA ALA A 35 -7.04 -36.36 -39.87
C ALA A 35 -5.59 -35.87 -39.63
N GLN A 36 -4.90 -35.50 -40.71
CA GLN A 36 -3.60 -34.82 -40.65
C GLN A 36 -3.69 -33.57 -39.77
N PRO A 37 -2.62 -33.20 -39.07
CA PRO A 37 -2.64 -32.00 -38.24
C PRO A 37 -2.63 -30.74 -39.11
N GLY A 38 -3.80 -30.28 -39.48
CA GLY A 38 -4.00 -28.91 -39.87
C GLY A 38 -3.69 -28.06 -38.64
N SER A 39 -2.85 -27.04 -38.78
CA SER A 39 -2.51 -26.06 -37.76
C SER A 39 -3.80 -25.34 -37.28
N SER A 40 -4.50 -25.92 -36.31
CA SER A 40 -5.45 -25.17 -35.53
C SER A 40 -4.63 -24.17 -34.71
N SER A 41 -4.69 -22.89 -35.05
CA SER A 41 -4.22 -21.84 -34.13
C SER A 41 -4.98 -22.03 -32.83
N GLN A 42 -4.37 -22.72 -31.88
CA GLN A 42 -4.93 -22.78 -30.53
C GLN A 42 -4.98 -21.34 -30.04
N HIS A 43 -6.17 -20.81 -29.85
CA HIS A 43 -6.37 -19.53 -29.22
C HIS A 43 -5.96 -19.65 -27.75
N LEU A 44 -4.72 -19.24 -27.44
CA LEU A 44 -4.23 -19.18 -26.08
C LEU A 44 -4.97 -18.07 -25.35
N ALA A 45 -5.67 -18.40 -24.28
CA ALA A 45 -6.31 -17.40 -23.44
C ALA A 45 -5.23 -16.57 -22.69
N LEU A 46 -5.52 -15.30 -22.42
CA LEU A 46 -4.59 -14.43 -21.68
C LEU A 46 -4.20 -15.02 -20.32
N ALA A 47 -5.16 -15.65 -19.64
CA ALA A 47 -4.92 -16.32 -18.35
C ALA A 47 -3.89 -17.45 -18.42
N ASP A 48 -3.80 -18.12 -19.56
CA ASP A 48 -2.87 -19.24 -19.79
C ASP A 48 -1.54 -18.78 -20.39
N TYR A 49 -1.42 -17.49 -20.72
CA TYR A 49 -0.20 -16.93 -21.31
C TYR A 49 0.82 -16.58 -20.22
N GLU A 50 1.81 -17.44 -20.05
CA GLU A 50 2.89 -17.29 -19.07
C GLU A 50 4.26 -17.22 -19.79
N PRO A 51 4.58 -16.11 -20.46
CA PRO A 51 5.83 -15.98 -21.19
C PRO A 51 7.04 -16.05 -20.25
N LYS A 52 8.01 -16.86 -20.61
CA LYS A 52 9.32 -16.88 -19.95
C LYS A 52 10.30 -16.04 -20.76
N SER A 53 11.03 -15.18 -20.06
CA SER A 53 12.11 -14.42 -20.70
C SER A 53 13.15 -15.38 -21.26
N MET A 54 13.62 -15.08 -22.48
CA MET A 54 14.76 -15.75 -23.11
C MET A 54 16.05 -14.93 -22.97
N LEU A 55 15.98 -13.78 -22.28
CA LEU A 55 17.15 -12.96 -21.99
C LEU A 55 18.12 -13.71 -21.08
N GLN A 56 19.40 -13.55 -21.37
CA GLN A 56 20.50 -14.02 -20.53
C GLN A 56 21.20 -12.78 -19.98
N VAL A 57 20.67 -12.28 -18.89
CA VAL A 57 21.15 -11.08 -18.19
C VAL A 57 21.75 -11.48 -16.83
N HIS A 58 22.54 -10.59 -16.27
CA HIS A 58 23.04 -10.77 -14.90
C HIS A 58 21.88 -10.79 -13.90
N GLU A 59 21.96 -11.69 -12.92
CA GLU A 59 20.97 -11.77 -11.83
C GLU A 59 21.68 -11.69 -10.49
N SER A 60 21.47 -10.58 -9.80
CA SER A 60 21.96 -10.39 -8.43
C SER A 60 21.03 -11.04 -7.42
N ARG A 61 21.61 -11.52 -6.33
CA ARG A 61 20.88 -12.02 -5.18
C ARG A 61 21.14 -11.13 -3.98
N VAL A 62 20.15 -10.29 -3.62
CA VAL A 62 20.23 -9.39 -2.48
C VAL A 62 19.32 -9.91 -1.37
N GLU A 63 19.86 -10.78 -0.53
CA GLU A 63 19.09 -11.45 0.52
C GLU A 63 18.80 -10.56 1.74
N ARG A 64 19.54 -9.46 1.90
CA ARG A 64 19.52 -8.61 3.09
C ARG A 64 19.86 -7.18 2.68
N ALA A 65 19.13 -6.20 3.22
CA ALA A 65 19.42 -4.79 2.97
C ALA A 65 20.85 -4.42 3.38
N ARG A 66 21.55 -3.63 2.58
CA ARG A 66 22.92 -3.17 2.83
C ARG A 66 23.03 -2.36 4.12
N PHE A 67 22.03 -1.55 4.43
CA PHE A 67 21.90 -0.79 5.67
C PHE A 67 20.65 -1.21 6.43
N PRO A 68 20.59 -1.03 7.77
CA PRO A 68 19.35 -1.25 8.52
C PRO A 68 18.21 -0.45 7.91
N ALA A 69 17.11 -1.11 7.53
CA ALA A 69 15.97 -0.46 6.90
C ALA A 69 14.84 -0.19 7.91
N VAL A 70 14.13 0.92 7.74
CA VAL A 70 12.84 1.18 8.40
C VAL A 70 11.76 1.06 7.34
N ASP A 71 10.91 0.06 7.46
CA ASP A 71 9.74 -0.08 6.61
C ASP A 71 8.62 0.80 7.14
N VAL A 72 8.40 1.96 6.50
CA VAL A 72 7.44 2.95 6.97
C VAL A 72 5.99 2.65 6.59
N HIS A 73 5.76 1.54 5.87
CA HIS A 73 4.45 1.22 5.35
C HIS A 73 4.16 -0.27 5.43
N THR A 74 3.52 -0.69 6.51
CA THR A 74 3.04 -2.06 6.69
C THR A 74 1.65 -2.07 7.33
N HIS A 75 0.93 -3.18 7.13
CA HIS A 75 -0.40 -3.42 7.66
C HIS A 75 -0.41 -4.70 8.49
N ILE A 76 -0.09 -4.62 9.78
CA ILE A 76 -0.01 -5.79 10.69
C ILE A 76 -1.26 -5.99 11.56
N SER A 77 -2.21 -5.07 11.46
CA SER A 77 -3.53 -5.18 12.08
C SER A 77 -4.59 -4.52 11.20
N VAL A 78 -5.86 -4.91 11.38
CA VAL A 78 -7.00 -4.32 10.68
C VAL A 78 -8.19 -4.21 11.64
N SER A 79 -9.18 -3.36 11.31
CA SER A 79 -10.41 -3.29 12.09
C SER A 79 -11.16 -4.62 12.11
N ALA A 80 -11.64 -5.03 13.25
CA ALA A 80 -12.50 -6.23 13.40
C ALA A 80 -13.84 -6.05 12.68
N LYS A 81 -14.27 -4.81 12.41
CA LYS A 81 -15.51 -4.51 11.68
C LYS A 81 -15.33 -3.28 10.80
N ALA A 82 -15.59 -3.45 9.52
CA ALA A 82 -15.62 -2.35 8.56
C ALA A 82 -16.78 -2.52 7.58
N GLU A 83 -17.25 -1.40 7.03
CA GLU A 83 -18.29 -1.34 6.01
C GLU A 83 -17.93 -0.31 4.95
N ASN A 84 -17.94 -0.69 3.67
CA ASN A 84 -17.58 0.18 2.56
C ASN A 84 -16.23 0.92 2.75
N GLY A 85 -15.22 0.22 3.28
CA GLY A 85 -13.91 0.83 3.55
C GLY A 85 -13.86 1.72 4.80
N ILE A 86 -14.93 1.84 5.55
CA ILE A 86 -15.03 2.64 6.76
C ILE A 86 -14.90 1.73 7.98
N GLU A 87 -13.92 1.96 8.82
CA GLU A 87 -13.76 1.24 10.08
C GLU A 87 -14.84 1.68 11.08
N LEU A 88 -15.63 0.72 11.57
CA LEU A 88 -16.74 0.95 12.49
C LEU A 88 -16.47 0.45 13.91
N ALA A 89 -15.38 -0.25 14.14
CA ALA A 89 -14.96 -0.74 15.44
C ALA A 89 -13.51 -0.41 15.73
N SER A 90 -13.20 -0.04 16.98
CA SER A 90 -11.83 0.15 17.45
C SER A 90 -11.09 -1.19 17.61
N ALA A 91 -11.80 -2.27 17.93
CA ALA A 91 -11.21 -3.60 18.08
C ALA A 91 -10.43 -4.04 16.84
N ARG A 92 -9.26 -4.67 17.05
CA ARG A 92 -8.32 -5.05 15.97
C ARG A 92 -8.25 -6.55 15.79
N THR A 93 -8.08 -6.95 14.52
CA THR A 93 -7.62 -8.28 14.14
C THR A 93 -6.14 -8.16 13.77
N TYR A 94 -5.30 -9.00 14.36
CA TYR A 94 -3.85 -8.99 14.10
C TYR A 94 -3.53 -10.03 13.04
N LEU A 95 -2.78 -9.62 12.01
CA LEU A 95 -2.50 -10.43 10.81
C LEU A 95 -1.25 -11.28 10.94
N GLY A 96 -0.37 -10.96 11.88
CA GLY A 96 0.86 -11.72 12.12
C GLY A 96 1.25 -11.71 13.60
N THR A 97 1.94 -12.76 14.03
CA THR A 97 2.53 -12.80 15.36
C THR A 97 3.81 -11.97 15.41
N SER A 98 4.13 -11.38 16.55
CA SER A 98 5.40 -10.66 16.73
C SER A 98 6.62 -11.55 16.44
N THR A 99 6.54 -12.85 16.74
CA THR A 99 7.62 -13.81 16.46
C THR A 99 7.88 -13.95 14.96
N GLU A 100 6.83 -14.11 14.15
CA GLU A 100 6.94 -14.18 12.68
C GLU A 100 7.51 -12.89 12.10
N LEU A 101 6.98 -11.74 12.54
CA LEU A 101 7.43 -10.44 12.08
C LEU A 101 8.91 -10.22 12.38
N LEU A 102 9.32 -10.41 13.64
CA LEU A 102 10.70 -10.22 14.07
C LEU A 102 11.66 -11.17 13.35
N ALA A 103 11.27 -12.42 13.11
CA ALA A 103 12.10 -13.38 12.40
C ALA A 103 12.42 -12.92 10.96
N VAL A 104 11.46 -12.38 10.22
CA VAL A 104 11.70 -11.79 8.88
C VAL A 104 12.53 -10.52 9.00
N MET A 105 12.18 -9.63 9.92
CA MET A 105 12.90 -8.38 10.14
C MET A 105 14.40 -8.62 10.40
N ASP A 106 14.73 -9.59 11.24
CA ASP A 106 16.12 -9.90 11.60
C ASP A 106 16.90 -10.48 10.40
N ARG A 107 16.28 -11.38 9.64
CA ARG A 107 16.91 -11.92 8.42
C ARG A 107 17.11 -10.86 7.34
N LYS A 108 16.17 -9.93 7.20
CA LYS A 108 16.16 -8.94 6.11
C LYS A 108 16.80 -7.60 6.48
N ASN A 109 17.39 -7.47 7.66
CA ASN A 109 17.97 -6.22 8.16
C ASN A 109 16.96 -5.09 8.30
N ILE A 110 15.71 -5.42 8.68
CA ILE A 110 14.69 -4.43 8.98
C ILE A 110 14.82 -4.05 10.45
N ARG A 111 15.24 -2.82 10.69
CA ARG A 111 15.42 -2.28 12.03
C ARG A 111 14.10 -2.04 12.71
N ALA A 112 13.14 -1.47 11.98
CA ALA A 112 11.81 -1.19 12.49
C ALA A 112 10.75 -1.27 11.38
N MET A 113 9.50 -1.53 11.80
CA MET A 113 8.31 -1.49 10.94
C MET A 113 7.31 -0.49 11.51
N VAL A 114 6.62 0.22 10.61
CA VAL A 114 5.51 1.10 10.97
C VAL A 114 4.19 0.40 10.64
N ASN A 115 3.41 0.10 11.68
CA ASN A 115 2.02 -0.34 11.51
C ASN A 115 1.13 0.86 11.20
N LEU A 116 0.72 1.03 9.96
CA LEU A 116 -0.14 2.13 9.54
C LEU A 116 -1.62 1.92 9.89
N THR A 117 -2.03 0.71 10.24
CA THR A 117 -3.41 0.36 10.57
C THR A 117 -3.56 0.02 12.05
N GLY A 118 -3.14 0.94 12.92
CA GLY A 118 -3.24 0.77 14.37
C GLY A 118 -4.62 1.02 14.94
N GLY A 119 -5.49 1.70 14.19
CA GLY A 119 -6.85 2.03 14.60
C GLY A 119 -6.95 3.26 15.49
N PHE A 120 -7.96 3.28 16.33
CA PHE A 120 -8.31 4.37 17.24
C PHE A 120 -8.76 3.85 18.60
N ASP A 121 -8.87 4.72 19.60
CA ASP A 121 -9.34 4.43 20.96
C ASP A 121 -8.62 3.22 21.59
N GLU A 122 -9.36 2.30 22.20
CA GLU A 122 -8.80 1.15 22.91
C GLU A 122 -8.04 0.18 21.99
N GLY A 123 -8.49 0.03 20.73
CA GLY A 123 -7.79 -0.81 19.76
C GLY A 123 -6.39 -0.30 19.43
N LEU A 124 -6.22 1.03 19.34
CA LEU A 124 -4.90 1.65 19.18
C LEU A 124 -4.00 1.39 20.41
N VAL A 125 -4.55 1.56 21.61
CA VAL A 125 -3.81 1.32 22.86
C VAL A 125 -3.36 -0.13 22.95
N GLU A 126 -4.23 -1.08 22.56
CA GLU A 126 -3.91 -2.50 22.51
C GLU A 126 -2.79 -2.79 21.49
N ALA A 127 -2.89 -2.26 20.26
CA ALA A 127 -1.87 -2.44 19.22
C ALA A 127 -0.50 -1.91 19.66
N ILE A 128 -0.44 -0.71 20.24
CA ILE A 128 0.76 -0.13 20.82
C ILE A 128 1.32 -1.00 21.95
N GLY A 129 0.45 -1.53 22.81
CA GLY A 129 0.84 -2.45 23.88
C GLY A 129 1.49 -3.73 23.35
N LYS A 130 0.88 -4.31 22.32
CA LYS A 130 1.27 -5.60 21.72
C LYS A 130 2.60 -5.51 20.95
N TYR A 131 2.85 -4.40 20.27
CA TYR A 131 4.01 -4.27 19.38
C TYR A 131 5.01 -3.26 19.91
N ASP A 132 4.67 -2.00 20.02
CA ASP A 132 5.62 -0.89 20.32
C ASP A 132 6.23 -1.02 21.72
N LYS A 133 5.39 -1.26 22.73
CA LYS A 133 5.83 -1.40 24.13
C LYS A 133 6.47 -2.75 24.41
N ALA A 134 5.98 -3.82 23.79
CA ALA A 134 6.54 -5.16 23.96
C ALA A 134 7.91 -5.32 23.29
N PHE A 135 8.16 -4.61 22.19
CA PHE A 135 9.41 -4.67 21.41
C PHE A 135 9.92 -3.26 21.08
N PRO A 136 10.43 -2.51 22.07
CA PRO A 136 10.81 -1.12 21.92
C PRO A 136 11.81 -0.90 20.76
N GLY A 137 11.46 0.04 19.87
CA GLY A 137 12.29 0.39 18.72
C GLY A 137 12.22 -0.57 17.55
N ARG A 138 11.35 -1.60 17.61
CA ARG A 138 11.11 -2.52 16.48
C ARG A 138 9.80 -2.22 15.76
N PHE A 139 8.80 -1.67 16.44
CA PHE A 139 7.53 -1.30 15.88
C PHE A 139 7.14 0.10 16.29
N TYR A 140 6.44 0.79 15.39
CA TYR A 140 5.84 2.10 15.61
C TYR A 140 4.44 2.09 15.01
N THR A 141 3.43 2.40 15.82
CA THR A 141 2.02 2.31 15.41
C THR A 141 1.47 3.71 15.15
N PHE A 142 0.75 3.85 14.01
CA PHE A 142 0.00 5.05 13.65
C PHE A 142 -1.46 4.90 14.06
N ALA A 143 -2.06 6.03 14.46
CA ALA A 143 -3.48 6.13 14.70
C ALA A 143 -4.25 6.26 13.39
N GLU A 144 -5.56 6.02 13.43
CA GLU A 144 -6.51 6.25 12.34
C GLU A 144 -7.67 7.12 12.85
N PRO A 145 -8.36 7.92 11.97
CA PRO A 145 -9.52 8.69 12.38
C PRO A 145 -10.72 7.81 12.71
N SER A 146 -11.49 8.14 13.72
CA SER A 146 -12.76 7.49 14.02
C SER A 146 -13.89 8.10 13.20
N TYR A 147 -14.16 7.60 12.00
CA TYR A 147 -15.24 8.07 11.14
C TYR A 147 -16.64 7.69 11.64
N SER A 148 -16.76 6.69 12.52
CA SER A 148 -18.05 6.30 13.13
C SER A 148 -18.71 7.42 13.91
N ARG A 149 -17.94 8.42 14.38
CA ARG A 149 -18.40 9.60 15.12
C ARG A 149 -18.63 10.82 14.24
N PHE A 150 -18.54 10.70 12.92
CA PHE A 150 -18.56 11.82 11.97
C PHE A 150 -19.80 12.71 12.06
N LEU A 151 -20.93 12.18 12.50
CA LEU A 151 -22.19 12.91 12.66
C LEU A 151 -22.33 13.66 13.98
N GLU A 152 -21.38 13.52 14.90
CA GLU A 152 -21.41 14.26 16.16
C GLU A 152 -21.17 15.76 15.93
N PRO A 153 -21.97 16.66 16.55
CA PRO A 153 -21.89 18.11 16.29
C PRO A 153 -20.51 18.73 16.53
N ASN A 154 -19.72 18.15 17.44
CA ASN A 154 -18.39 18.59 17.81
C ASN A 154 -17.27 17.72 17.20
N TYR A 155 -17.57 16.96 16.13
CA TYR A 155 -16.63 16.04 15.48
C TYR A 155 -15.25 16.65 15.19
N PRO A 156 -15.09 17.89 14.68
CA PRO A 156 -13.79 18.50 14.46
C PRO A 156 -12.91 18.53 15.72
N LYS A 157 -13.51 18.92 16.87
CA LYS A 157 -12.79 18.92 18.15
C LYS A 157 -12.51 17.51 18.64
N LEU A 158 -13.46 16.59 18.51
CA LEU A 158 -13.28 15.19 18.91
C LEU A 158 -12.11 14.54 18.19
N GLN A 159 -11.92 14.83 16.91
CA GLN A 159 -10.77 14.31 16.15
C GLN A 159 -9.45 14.90 16.64
N ALA A 160 -9.38 16.20 16.91
CA ALA A 160 -8.18 16.82 17.46
C ALA A 160 -7.83 16.23 18.84
N ASP A 161 -8.84 16.13 19.74
CA ASP A 161 -8.66 15.51 21.06
C ASP A 161 -8.21 14.04 20.96
N ALA A 162 -8.74 13.28 19.98
CA ALA A 162 -8.34 11.89 19.72
C ALA A 162 -6.87 11.79 19.27
N ILE A 163 -6.38 12.71 18.44
CA ILE A 163 -4.96 12.78 18.05
C ILE A 163 -4.07 13.04 19.27
N GLU A 164 -4.45 13.96 20.15
CA GLU A 164 -3.71 14.20 21.39
C GLU A 164 -3.68 12.96 22.31
N GLN A 165 -4.81 12.24 22.40
CA GLN A 165 -4.89 10.99 23.18
C GLN A 165 -4.02 9.90 22.56
N ALA A 166 -4.06 9.74 21.23
CA ALA A 166 -3.22 8.81 20.49
C ALA A 166 -1.73 9.10 20.73
N HIS A 167 -1.32 10.37 20.66
CA HIS A 167 0.05 10.79 20.97
C HIS A 167 0.46 10.41 22.40
N ARG A 168 -0.39 10.70 23.39
CA ARG A 168 -0.12 10.31 24.80
C ARG A 168 -0.06 8.79 24.99
N ALA A 169 -0.82 8.01 24.23
CA ALA A 169 -0.74 6.54 24.25
C ALA A 169 0.57 5.99 23.65
N GLY A 170 1.23 6.77 22.78
CA GLY A 170 2.50 6.44 22.13
C GLY A 170 2.42 6.29 20.61
N ALA A 171 1.29 6.63 19.98
CA ALA A 171 1.20 6.64 18.51
C ALA A 171 2.23 7.61 17.91
N ARG A 172 2.82 7.21 16.76
CA ARG A 172 3.91 7.95 16.11
C ARG A 172 3.48 8.76 14.90
N GLY A 173 2.22 8.66 14.50
CA GLY A 173 1.65 9.40 13.39
C GLY A 173 0.17 9.10 13.22
N LEU A 174 -0.42 9.70 12.19
CA LEU A 174 -1.80 9.48 11.77
C LEU A 174 -1.80 8.85 10.38
N LYS A 175 -2.60 7.81 10.16
CA LYS A 175 -2.87 7.24 8.84
C LYS A 175 -4.23 7.70 8.32
N ILE A 176 -4.22 8.21 7.12
CA ILE A 176 -5.43 8.43 6.33
C ILE A 176 -5.47 7.40 5.22
N LEU A 177 -6.48 6.55 5.28
CA LEU A 177 -6.81 5.62 4.20
C LEU A 177 -7.65 6.34 3.14
N LYS A 178 -7.73 5.77 1.95
CA LYS A 178 -8.59 6.25 0.86
C LYS A 178 -10.11 6.26 1.22
N THR A 179 -10.45 5.82 2.41
CA THR A 179 -11.78 6.03 3.02
C THR A 179 -12.19 7.49 2.94
N LEU A 180 -11.30 8.42 3.31
CA LEU A 180 -11.53 9.84 3.14
C LEU A 180 -11.31 10.23 1.67
N GLY A 181 -12.35 10.71 1.02
CA GLY A 181 -12.37 11.11 -0.38
C GLY A 181 -13.02 10.10 -1.33
N LEU A 182 -13.00 8.78 -1.01
CA LEU A 182 -13.58 7.76 -1.88
C LEU A 182 -14.77 7.02 -1.26
N TYR A 183 -14.87 6.91 0.07
CA TYR A 183 -15.92 6.08 0.70
C TYR A 183 -16.71 6.81 1.78
N LEU A 184 -16.09 7.71 2.55
CA LEU A 184 -16.80 8.46 3.59
C LEU A 184 -17.84 9.39 2.95
N ARG A 185 -19.07 9.31 3.45
CA ARG A 185 -20.19 10.11 2.97
C ARG A 185 -20.80 10.96 4.11
N GLU A 186 -21.62 11.92 3.76
CA GLU A 186 -22.24 12.85 4.72
C GLU A 186 -22.99 12.14 5.86
N ASN A 187 -23.57 10.96 5.62
CA ASN A 187 -24.18 10.10 6.62
C ASN A 187 -23.33 8.84 6.87
N ILE A 188 -22.00 8.97 6.89
CA ILE A 188 -21.00 7.91 7.05
C ILE A 188 -20.96 7.00 5.82
N THR A 189 -22.02 6.23 5.54
CA THR A 189 -22.08 5.26 4.43
C THR A 189 -23.03 5.67 3.31
N SER A 190 -23.71 6.82 3.43
CA SER A 190 -24.70 7.31 2.45
C SER A 190 -24.64 8.82 2.27
N GLY A 191 -25.30 9.33 1.22
CA GLY A 191 -25.25 10.75 0.86
C GLY A 191 -24.07 11.09 -0.06
N LYS A 192 -23.69 12.37 -0.15
CA LYS A 192 -22.55 12.82 -0.96
C LYS A 192 -21.23 12.40 -0.34
N LEU A 193 -20.21 12.22 -1.18
CA LEU A 193 -18.86 11.96 -0.74
C LEU A 193 -18.28 13.17 0.01
N VAL A 194 -17.61 12.88 1.12
CA VAL A 194 -16.87 13.88 1.91
C VAL A 194 -15.50 14.07 1.26
N LYS A 195 -15.16 15.31 0.95
CA LYS A 195 -13.90 15.67 0.33
C LYS A 195 -12.73 15.56 1.32
N ILE A 196 -11.54 15.30 0.81
CA ILE A 196 -10.30 15.23 1.60
C ILE A 196 -10.03 16.58 2.29
N ASP A 197 -10.33 17.69 1.62
CA ASP A 197 -10.13 19.05 2.09
C ASP A 197 -11.34 19.65 2.82
N ASP A 198 -12.25 18.81 3.29
CA ASP A 198 -13.38 19.25 4.14
C ASP A 198 -12.85 19.88 5.44
N ALA A 199 -13.31 21.09 5.73
CA ALA A 199 -12.81 21.88 6.87
C ALA A 199 -13.07 21.22 8.24
N ARG A 200 -13.96 20.24 8.33
CA ARG A 200 -14.19 19.47 9.57
C ARG A 200 -12.95 18.70 10.02
N PHE A 201 -12.00 18.43 9.11
CA PHE A 201 -10.74 17.75 9.41
C PHE A 201 -9.60 18.72 9.73
N ASP A 202 -9.75 20.04 9.51
CA ASP A 202 -8.66 20.99 9.74
C ASP A 202 -8.08 20.92 11.17
N PRO A 203 -8.90 20.83 12.26
CA PRO A 203 -8.36 20.67 13.61
C PRO A 203 -7.53 19.39 13.83
N MET A 204 -7.86 18.30 13.12
CA MET A 204 -7.10 17.05 13.16
C MET A 204 -5.71 17.23 12.52
N TRP A 205 -5.65 17.89 11.35
CA TRP A 205 -4.38 18.19 10.70
C TRP A 205 -3.50 19.10 11.55
N ASP A 206 -4.08 20.14 12.13
CA ASP A 206 -3.38 21.09 13.01
C ASP A 206 -2.85 20.42 14.28
N ALA A 207 -3.60 19.52 14.90
CA ALA A 207 -3.16 18.74 16.06
C ALA A 207 -1.94 17.88 15.71
N CYS A 208 -1.95 17.22 14.55
CA CYS A 208 -0.79 16.47 14.08
C CYS A 208 0.46 17.36 13.91
N GLY A 209 0.29 18.55 13.34
CA GLY A 209 1.38 19.51 13.18
C GLY A 209 1.94 20.03 14.50
N GLN A 210 1.07 20.32 15.49
CA GLN A 210 1.46 20.78 16.82
C GLN A 210 2.21 19.70 17.62
N LEU A 211 1.86 18.44 17.43
CA LEU A 211 2.46 17.29 18.12
C LEU A 211 3.65 16.68 17.38
N ASN A 212 4.02 17.23 16.22
CA ASN A 212 5.01 16.66 15.31
C ASN A 212 4.71 15.18 14.96
N MET A 213 3.44 14.83 14.82
CA MET A 213 2.98 13.55 14.33
C MET A 213 2.84 13.62 12.81
N PRO A 214 3.64 12.91 12.01
CA PRO A 214 3.47 12.89 10.56
C PRO A 214 2.16 12.22 10.18
N VAL A 215 1.58 12.67 9.06
CA VAL A 215 0.37 12.10 8.48
C VAL A 215 0.73 11.25 7.27
N ALA A 216 0.58 9.94 7.36
CA ALA A 216 0.68 9.03 6.23
C ALA A 216 -0.66 9.04 5.46
N ILE A 217 -0.65 9.52 4.21
CA ILE A 217 -1.89 9.78 3.47
C ILE A 217 -1.96 9.00 2.15
N HIS A 218 -3.03 8.19 2.01
CA HIS A 218 -3.40 7.45 0.81
C HIS A 218 -4.78 7.89 0.35
N VAL A 219 -4.89 8.59 -0.75
CA VAL A 219 -6.16 9.18 -1.22
C VAL A 219 -6.54 8.77 -2.64
N SER A 220 -5.63 8.17 -3.40
CA SER A 220 -5.86 7.77 -4.78
C SER A 220 -5.03 6.54 -5.15
N ASP A 221 -5.48 5.83 -6.16
CA ASP A 221 -4.83 4.65 -6.74
C ASP A 221 -4.25 4.97 -8.15
N PRO A 222 -3.52 4.03 -8.78
CA PRO A 222 -3.01 4.21 -10.14
C PRO A 222 -4.09 4.66 -11.12
N ILE A 223 -3.71 5.48 -12.11
CA ILE A 223 -4.65 6.08 -13.07
C ILE A 223 -5.51 5.04 -13.80
N ALA A 224 -5.00 3.81 -13.99
CA ALA A 224 -5.74 2.71 -14.58
C ALA A 224 -7.02 2.34 -13.82
N PHE A 225 -7.09 2.60 -12.51
CA PHE A 225 -8.27 2.34 -11.68
C PHE A 225 -9.42 3.33 -11.97
N PHE A 226 -9.11 4.46 -12.61
CA PHE A 226 -10.07 5.51 -13.00
C PHE A 226 -10.42 5.46 -14.49
N THR A 227 -9.98 4.44 -15.23
CA THR A 227 -10.24 4.25 -16.65
C THR A 227 -11.02 2.95 -16.90
N PRO A 228 -11.68 2.79 -18.05
CA PRO A 228 -12.44 1.57 -18.34
C PRO A 228 -11.58 0.30 -18.20
N THR A 229 -12.08 -0.69 -17.48
CA THR A 229 -11.45 -2.02 -17.40
C THR A 229 -11.68 -2.76 -18.70
N GLY A 230 -10.74 -2.71 -19.63
CA GLY A 230 -10.84 -3.29 -20.95
C GLY A 230 -9.47 -3.54 -21.59
N ARG A 231 -9.46 -3.92 -22.87
CA ARG A 231 -8.25 -4.33 -23.60
C ARG A 231 -7.10 -3.31 -23.64
N PHE A 232 -7.36 -2.06 -23.31
CA PHE A 232 -6.36 -0.98 -23.30
C PHE A 232 -5.92 -0.59 -21.89
N ASN A 233 -6.53 -1.19 -20.85
CA ASN A 233 -6.15 -0.93 -19.47
C ASN A 233 -4.94 -1.81 -19.11
N GLU A 234 -3.83 -1.20 -18.74
CA GLU A 234 -2.60 -1.95 -18.42
C GLU A 234 -2.73 -2.85 -17.18
N ARG A 235 -3.71 -2.57 -16.32
CA ARG A 235 -4.02 -3.35 -15.11
C ARG A 235 -5.30 -4.20 -15.28
N TYR A 236 -5.60 -4.58 -16.52
CA TYR A 236 -6.82 -5.34 -16.83
C TYR A 236 -7.00 -6.57 -15.96
N GLU A 237 -5.96 -7.40 -15.79
CA GLU A 237 -6.05 -8.65 -15.02
C GLU A 237 -6.29 -8.38 -13.53
N GLU A 238 -5.60 -7.40 -12.94
CA GLU A 238 -5.80 -6.96 -11.57
C GLU A 238 -7.24 -6.47 -11.34
N LEU A 239 -7.72 -5.56 -12.17
CA LEU A 239 -9.06 -4.99 -12.04
C LEU A 239 -10.18 -5.98 -12.43
N ASN A 240 -9.89 -6.95 -13.29
CA ASN A 240 -10.85 -8.03 -13.60
C ASN A 240 -10.98 -9.02 -12.43
N ASN A 241 -9.90 -9.26 -11.69
CA ASN A 241 -9.91 -10.07 -10.47
C ASN A 241 -10.53 -9.32 -9.27
N HIS A 242 -10.39 -8.00 -9.26
CA HIS A 242 -10.87 -7.10 -8.21
C HIS A 242 -11.74 -5.97 -8.80
N PRO A 243 -12.92 -6.27 -9.34
CA PRO A 243 -13.76 -5.27 -10.02
C PRO A 243 -14.25 -4.15 -9.08
N ASP A 244 -14.29 -4.40 -7.79
CA ASP A 244 -14.60 -3.44 -6.73
C ASP A 244 -13.48 -2.41 -6.48
N TRP A 245 -12.30 -2.58 -7.10
CA TRP A 245 -11.22 -1.59 -7.06
C TRP A 245 -11.32 -0.54 -8.18
N SER A 246 -12.16 -0.76 -9.18
CA SER A 246 -12.38 0.23 -10.22
C SER A 246 -13.21 1.41 -9.71
N PHE A 247 -12.70 2.62 -9.96
CA PHE A 247 -13.39 3.89 -9.70
C PHE A 247 -14.00 4.48 -10.99
N TYR A 248 -13.88 3.78 -12.11
CA TYR A 248 -14.43 4.21 -13.38
C TYR A 248 -15.95 4.04 -13.41
N ASP A 249 -16.65 5.04 -14.02
CA ASP A 249 -18.10 5.03 -14.25
C ASP A 249 -18.96 4.83 -12.98
N HIS A 250 -18.43 5.30 -11.83
CA HIS A 250 -19.11 5.30 -10.56
C HIS A 250 -19.13 6.73 -9.97
N ASP A 251 -19.87 6.93 -8.89
CA ASP A 251 -19.92 8.21 -8.16
C ASP A 251 -18.62 8.41 -7.34
N PHE A 252 -17.49 8.48 -8.03
CA PHE A 252 -16.18 8.77 -7.46
C PHE A 252 -15.51 9.97 -8.14
N PRO A 253 -14.72 10.76 -7.39
CA PRO A 253 -13.90 11.79 -7.98
C PRO A 253 -12.84 11.19 -8.91
N SER A 254 -12.39 11.97 -9.87
CA SER A 254 -11.22 11.62 -10.68
C SER A 254 -9.93 11.61 -9.84
N ASN A 255 -8.89 10.92 -10.33
CA ASN A 255 -7.56 10.98 -9.71
C ASN A 255 -7.10 12.44 -9.53
N ALA A 256 -7.25 13.31 -10.53
CA ALA A 256 -6.86 14.72 -10.46
C ALA A 256 -7.57 15.47 -9.33
N GLU A 257 -8.90 15.31 -9.20
CA GLU A 257 -9.68 15.97 -8.13
C GLU A 257 -9.24 15.54 -6.74
N LEU A 258 -8.90 14.25 -6.57
CA LEU A 258 -8.38 13.72 -5.30
C LEU A 258 -7.02 14.33 -4.96
N LEU A 259 -6.09 14.39 -5.93
CA LEU A 259 -4.77 14.97 -5.74
C LEU A 259 -4.83 16.47 -5.46
N GLU A 260 -5.69 17.21 -6.16
CA GLU A 260 -5.91 18.63 -5.91
C GLU A 260 -6.50 18.90 -4.51
N ALA A 261 -7.50 18.12 -4.08
CA ALA A 261 -8.08 18.24 -2.74
C ALA A 261 -7.02 17.98 -1.65
N ARG A 262 -6.20 16.94 -1.82
CA ARG A 262 -5.06 16.64 -0.95
C ARG A 262 -4.07 17.80 -0.90
N ASN A 263 -3.70 18.36 -2.04
CA ASN A 263 -2.74 19.46 -2.14
C ASN A 263 -3.24 20.74 -1.44
N ARG A 264 -4.56 20.99 -1.47
CA ARG A 264 -5.14 22.09 -0.69
C ARG A 264 -5.00 21.89 0.82
N VAL A 265 -5.04 20.65 1.31
CA VAL A 265 -4.74 20.35 2.72
C VAL A 265 -3.28 20.69 3.03
N PHE A 266 -2.32 20.27 2.20
CA PHE A 266 -0.90 20.57 2.43
C PHE A 266 -0.61 22.07 2.48
N ALA A 267 -1.24 22.85 1.60
CA ALA A 267 -1.11 24.30 1.58
C ALA A 267 -1.69 24.98 2.84
N ARG A 268 -2.84 24.48 3.35
CA ARG A 268 -3.49 25.03 4.55
C ARG A 268 -2.76 24.66 5.84
N HIS A 269 -2.06 23.52 5.87
CA HIS A 269 -1.42 22.98 7.08
C HIS A 269 0.11 22.84 6.91
N PRO A 270 0.85 23.95 6.71
CA PRO A 270 2.29 23.91 6.40
C PRO A 270 3.16 23.40 7.55
N LYS A 271 2.65 23.36 8.78
CA LYS A 271 3.35 22.79 9.94
C LYS A 271 3.21 21.29 10.06
N THR A 272 2.24 20.69 9.38
CA THR A 272 1.98 19.24 9.39
C THR A 272 2.84 18.58 8.33
N GLN A 273 3.61 17.55 8.72
CA GLN A 273 4.41 16.76 7.79
C GLN A 273 3.55 15.65 7.19
N PHE A 274 3.52 15.56 5.87
CA PHE A 274 2.77 14.55 5.13
C PHE A 274 3.70 13.54 4.47
N LEU A 275 3.55 12.26 4.84
CA LEU A 275 4.09 11.13 4.11
C LEU A 275 3.05 10.69 3.08
N VAL A 276 3.23 11.08 1.84
CA VAL A 276 2.28 10.78 0.77
C VAL A 276 2.64 9.43 0.18
N LEU A 277 1.79 8.46 0.45
CA LEU A 277 2.05 7.06 0.18
C LEU A 277 2.07 6.75 -1.33
N HIS A 278 2.67 5.62 -1.68
CA HIS A 278 2.68 5.09 -3.05
C HIS A 278 3.22 6.09 -4.08
N VAL A 279 4.39 6.68 -3.78
CA VAL A 279 5.05 7.68 -4.64
C VAL A 279 4.10 8.86 -4.94
N GLY A 280 3.55 9.43 -3.87
CA GLY A 280 2.67 10.60 -4.00
C GLY A 280 1.30 10.29 -4.61
N ASN A 281 0.86 9.01 -4.58
CA ASN A 281 -0.35 8.48 -5.24
C ASN A 281 -0.38 8.67 -6.77
N PHE A 282 0.79 8.88 -7.42
CA PHE A 282 0.87 9.06 -8.87
C PHE A 282 2.23 8.63 -9.45
N SER A 283 2.62 7.40 -9.17
CA SER A 283 3.91 6.80 -9.58
C SER A 283 4.12 6.75 -11.09
N GLU A 284 3.06 6.79 -11.88
CA GLU A 284 3.08 6.80 -13.34
C GLU A 284 3.49 8.17 -13.90
N ASN A 285 3.46 9.23 -13.09
CA ASN A 285 3.81 10.59 -13.48
C ASN A 285 4.77 11.24 -12.48
N LEU A 286 6.04 10.83 -12.51
CA LEU A 286 7.08 11.38 -11.63
C LEU A 286 7.34 12.88 -11.83
N ALA A 287 6.97 13.45 -12.99
CA ALA A 287 7.04 14.89 -13.20
C ALA A 287 6.04 15.62 -12.29
N ASN A 288 4.79 15.17 -12.24
CA ASN A 288 3.78 15.75 -11.34
C ASN A 288 4.15 15.55 -9.86
N VAL A 289 4.67 14.37 -9.49
CA VAL A 289 5.15 14.14 -8.11
C VAL A 289 6.30 15.08 -7.76
N SER A 290 7.22 15.33 -8.72
CA SER A 290 8.33 16.28 -8.55
C SER A 290 7.84 17.71 -8.35
N GLU A 291 6.89 18.17 -9.16
CA GLU A 291 6.26 19.49 -9.00
C GLU A 291 5.64 19.67 -7.61
N ASN A 292 4.93 18.63 -7.12
CA ASN A 292 4.36 18.66 -5.78
C ASN A 292 5.43 18.68 -4.68
N LEU A 293 6.50 17.89 -4.81
CA LEU A 293 7.63 17.93 -3.88
C LEU A 293 8.34 19.29 -3.87
N ASP A 294 8.49 19.94 -5.01
CA ASP A 294 9.07 21.28 -5.09
C ASP A 294 8.16 22.34 -4.46
N HIS A 295 6.84 22.19 -4.63
CA HIS A 295 5.86 23.17 -4.13
C HIS A 295 5.58 23.01 -2.64
N PHE A 296 5.55 21.78 -2.11
CA PHE A 296 5.18 21.47 -0.71
C PHE A 296 6.40 20.99 0.09
N PRO A 297 7.06 21.87 0.86
CA PRO A 297 8.21 21.47 1.69
C PRO A 297 7.84 20.50 2.81
N ASN A 298 6.58 20.42 3.19
CA ASN A 298 6.02 19.51 4.18
C ASN A 298 5.57 18.16 3.61
N MET A 299 5.89 17.85 2.35
CA MET A 299 5.59 16.58 1.69
C MET A 299 6.83 15.69 1.64
N SER A 300 6.70 14.41 1.94
CA SER A 300 7.63 13.31 1.63
C SER A 300 6.84 12.17 0.99
N VAL A 301 7.53 11.22 0.36
CA VAL A 301 6.89 10.07 -0.29
C VAL A 301 7.52 8.75 0.16
N ASP A 302 6.77 7.66 0.14
CA ASP A 302 7.31 6.30 0.19
C ASP A 302 7.27 5.63 -1.20
N ILE A 303 7.84 4.43 -1.30
CA ILE A 303 7.87 3.64 -2.54
C ILE A 303 6.97 2.41 -2.48
N ALA A 304 6.16 2.31 -1.45
CA ALA A 304 5.35 1.15 -1.14
C ALA A 304 4.43 0.74 -2.30
N ALA A 305 4.44 -0.52 -2.65
CA ALA A 305 3.67 -1.15 -3.73
C ALA A 305 3.80 -0.48 -5.11
N ARG A 306 4.90 0.29 -5.37
CA ARG A 306 5.10 1.05 -6.62
C ARG A 306 6.44 0.80 -7.31
N ILE A 307 7.18 -0.22 -6.89
CA ILE A 307 8.39 -0.61 -7.64
C ILE A 307 8.05 -1.14 -9.04
N GLY A 308 6.80 -1.62 -9.24
CA GLY A 308 6.28 -2.01 -10.55
C GLY A 308 6.26 -0.86 -11.55
N GLU A 309 5.94 0.37 -11.14
CA GLU A 309 5.96 1.59 -11.96
C GLU A 309 7.35 2.20 -12.02
N LEU A 310 8.00 2.32 -10.87
CA LEU A 310 9.35 2.90 -10.78
C LEU A 310 10.37 2.12 -11.61
N GLY A 311 10.32 0.78 -11.56
CA GLY A 311 11.24 -0.08 -12.29
C GLY A 311 10.98 -0.17 -13.80
N ARG A 312 9.78 0.22 -14.29
CA ARG A 312 9.50 0.39 -15.73
C ARG A 312 10.10 1.69 -16.31
N GLN A 313 10.44 2.66 -15.45
CA GLN A 313 11.04 3.92 -15.82
C GLN A 313 12.37 4.18 -15.07
N PRO A 314 13.35 3.23 -15.11
CA PRO A 314 14.50 3.22 -14.20
C PRO A 314 15.36 4.48 -14.31
N ARG A 315 15.55 5.03 -15.52
CA ARG A 315 16.33 6.25 -15.72
C ARG A 315 15.68 7.49 -15.12
N THR A 316 14.35 7.60 -15.21
CA THR A 316 13.58 8.69 -14.60
C THR A 316 13.54 8.51 -13.09
N SER A 317 13.32 7.28 -12.61
CA SER A 317 13.35 6.93 -11.20
C SER A 317 14.69 7.26 -10.57
N ARG A 318 15.82 6.88 -11.21
CA ARG A 318 17.15 7.22 -10.71
C ARG A 318 17.32 8.72 -10.49
N LYS A 319 16.95 9.55 -11.49
CA LYS A 319 17.03 11.03 -11.38
C LYS A 319 16.08 11.57 -10.29
N PHE A 320 14.93 10.95 -10.12
CA PHE A 320 13.96 11.31 -9.08
C PHE A 320 14.54 11.04 -7.68
N PHE A 321 15.16 9.88 -7.47
CA PHE A 321 15.84 9.56 -6.21
C PHE A 321 17.04 10.48 -5.95
N ASP A 322 17.85 10.77 -6.96
CA ASP A 322 18.97 11.71 -6.82
C ASP A 322 18.50 13.10 -6.35
N ARG A 323 17.42 13.62 -6.95
CA ARG A 323 16.90 14.96 -6.65
C ARG A 323 16.21 15.04 -5.29
N TYR A 324 15.42 14.03 -4.94
CA TYR A 324 14.58 14.03 -3.73
C TYR A 324 15.08 13.05 -2.66
N GLN A 325 16.35 12.73 -2.66
CA GLN A 325 16.97 11.74 -1.77
C GLN A 325 16.67 11.93 -0.27
N ASP A 326 16.38 13.17 0.15
CA ASP A 326 16.05 13.52 1.54
C ASP A 326 14.54 13.44 1.84
N ARG A 327 13.72 13.07 0.86
CA ARG A 327 12.25 13.11 0.92
C ARG A 327 11.59 11.78 0.51
N ILE A 328 12.38 10.76 0.15
CA ILE A 328 11.91 9.44 -0.25
C ILE A 328 12.21 8.46 0.88
N LEU A 329 11.21 7.68 1.30
CA LEU A 329 11.29 6.71 2.38
C LEU A 329 11.08 5.28 1.85
N PHE A 330 11.76 4.32 2.46
CA PHE A 330 11.54 2.91 2.20
C PHE A 330 10.22 2.44 2.82
N GLY A 331 9.37 1.83 2.03
CA GLY A 331 8.11 1.23 2.44
C GLY A 331 7.71 0.14 1.46
N THR A 332 7.00 -0.89 1.92
CA THR A 332 6.63 -2.03 1.09
C THR A 332 5.13 -2.21 0.90
N ASP A 333 4.31 -1.68 1.80
CA ASP A 333 2.88 -1.96 1.91
C ASP A 333 2.61 -3.41 2.35
N ALA A 334 3.58 -4.01 3.05
CA ALA A 334 3.55 -5.42 3.40
C ALA A 334 2.42 -5.77 4.37
N THR A 335 1.72 -6.86 4.06
CA THR A 335 0.62 -7.41 4.85
C THR A 335 0.89 -8.88 5.13
N PRO A 336 1.01 -9.31 6.40
CA PRO A 336 1.12 -10.71 6.76
C PRO A 336 -0.08 -11.50 6.28
N HIS A 337 0.18 -12.71 5.73
CA HIS A 337 -0.87 -13.62 5.20
C HIS A 337 -1.78 -12.99 4.13
N GLY A 338 -1.31 -11.94 3.46
CA GLY A 338 -2.03 -11.28 2.35
C GLY A 338 -1.84 -11.99 1.01
N ASP A 339 -2.04 -13.31 0.93
CA ASP A 339 -1.75 -14.13 -0.26
C ASP A 339 -2.58 -13.72 -1.49
N GLU A 340 -3.71 -13.04 -1.29
CA GLU A 340 -4.51 -12.45 -2.36
C GLU A 340 -3.82 -11.25 -3.05
N PHE A 341 -2.79 -10.67 -2.40
CA PHE A 341 -2.02 -9.53 -2.91
C PHE A 341 -0.53 -9.86 -2.97
N PRO A 342 -0.08 -10.69 -3.93
CA PRO A 342 1.30 -11.21 -3.96
C PRO A 342 2.38 -10.13 -3.95
N GLN A 343 2.09 -8.92 -4.47
CA GLN A 343 3.00 -7.77 -4.45
C GLN A 343 3.16 -7.13 -3.07
N GLN A 344 2.38 -7.55 -2.08
CA GLN A 344 2.34 -7.00 -0.72
C GLN A 344 2.46 -8.08 0.37
N VAL A 345 2.60 -9.34 0.00
CA VAL A 345 2.75 -10.44 0.97
C VAL A 345 4.01 -10.26 1.79
N PHE A 346 3.85 -10.13 3.10
CA PHE A 346 4.96 -10.04 4.05
C PHE A 346 5.74 -11.35 4.10
N ASN A 347 6.89 -11.40 3.43
CA ASN A 347 7.81 -12.54 3.45
C ASN A 347 9.21 -12.11 3.01
N ASP A 348 10.19 -13.02 3.13
CA ASP A 348 11.58 -12.78 2.74
C ASP A 348 11.70 -12.33 1.28
N LYS A 349 10.94 -12.93 0.38
CA LYS A 349 11.04 -12.69 -1.07
C LYS A 349 10.58 -11.30 -1.48
N LEU A 350 9.56 -10.76 -0.82
CA LEU A 350 9.12 -9.38 -1.04
C LEU A 350 10.28 -8.40 -0.80
N TYR A 351 10.95 -8.51 0.35
CA TYR A 351 12.06 -7.63 0.70
C TYR A 351 13.27 -7.80 -0.23
N GLU A 352 13.60 -9.02 -0.61
CA GLU A 352 14.68 -9.31 -1.58
C GLU A 352 14.45 -8.61 -2.92
N ILE A 353 13.20 -8.57 -3.40
CA ILE A 353 12.84 -7.88 -4.64
C ILE A 353 13.03 -6.37 -4.50
N TYR A 354 12.60 -5.77 -3.38
CA TYR A 354 12.81 -4.35 -3.12
C TYR A 354 14.30 -3.99 -3.02
N TYR A 355 15.10 -4.84 -2.37
CA TYR A 355 16.55 -4.62 -2.26
C TYR A 355 17.22 -4.76 -3.62
N ARG A 356 16.87 -5.79 -4.41
CA ARG A 356 17.35 -5.94 -5.79
C ARG A 356 17.02 -4.70 -6.63
N PHE A 357 15.82 -4.17 -6.52
CA PHE A 357 15.41 -2.95 -7.21
C PHE A 357 16.27 -1.74 -6.83
N LEU A 358 16.56 -1.54 -5.54
CA LEU A 358 17.27 -0.35 -5.05
C LEU A 358 18.80 -0.46 -5.17
N GLU A 359 19.36 -1.66 -4.99
CA GLU A 359 20.80 -1.89 -4.79
C GLU A 359 21.53 -2.41 -6.02
N THR A 360 20.83 -2.75 -7.11
CA THR A 360 21.44 -3.33 -8.31
C THR A 360 21.01 -2.61 -9.58
N ASP A 361 21.75 -2.82 -10.65
CA ASP A 361 21.43 -2.42 -12.02
C ASP A 361 20.83 -3.60 -12.84
N ASP A 362 20.35 -4.63 -12.17
CA ASP A 362 19.77 -5.80 -12.80
C ASP A 362 18.63 -5.46 -13.77
N GLU A 363 18.53 -6.23 -14.85
CA GLU A 363 17.58 -5.97 -15.91
C GLU A 363 16.45 -7.02 -15.93
N TYR A 364 15.24 -6.57 -16.23
CA TYR A 364 14.10 -7.38 -16.64
C TYR A 364 13.73 -8.50 -15.66
N PHE A 365 13.50 -8.17 -14.40
CA PHE A 365 13.13 -9.14 -13.37
C PHE A 365 11.71 -8.90 -12.79
N ASP A 366 11.18 -9.90 -12.08
CA ASP A 366 9.85 -9.84 -11.48
C ASP A 366 9.79 -8.85 -10.31
N TYR A 367 8.72 -8.06 -10.24
CA TYR A 367 8.49 -7.07 -9.17
C TYR A 367 7.67 -7.62 -7.99
N ALA A 368 7.22 -8.87 -8.07
CA ALA A 368 6.43 -9.51 -7.02
C ALA A 368 6.80 -11.00 -6.90
N PRO A 369 6.65 -11.61 -5.73
CA PRO A 369 6.90 -13.04 -5.51
C PRO A 369 5.73 -13.90 -6.03
N ALA A 370 5.36 -13.73 -7.30
CA ALA A 370 4.24 -14.38 -7.96
C ALA A 370 4.66 -14.95 -9.32
N LYS A 371 4.08 -16.09 -9.70
CA LYS A 371 4.34 -16.72 -10.98
C LYS A 371 3.88 -15.85 -12.16
N VAL A 372 2.70 -15.24 -12.01
CA VAL A 372 2.18 -14.24 -12.95
C VAL A 372 2.24 -12.90 -12.24
N PRO A 373 2.84 -11.87 -12.84
CA PRO A 373 2.91 -10.54 -12.22
C PRO A 373 1.52 -9.99 -11.94
N PRO A 374 1.20 -9.63 -10.67
CA PRO A 374 -0.19 -9.44 -10.25
C PRO A 374 -0.83 -8.14 -10.74
N GLN A 375 -0.04 -7.08 -10.95
CA GLN A 375 -0.54 -5.77 -11.37
C GLN A 375 -0.61 -5.63 -12.90
N GLY A 376 0.29 -6.31 -13.61
CA GLY A 376 0.39 -6.35 -15.06
C GLY A 376 1.61 -7.14 -15.50
N ARG A 377 1.58 -7.67 -16.73
CA ARG A 377 2.58 -8.63 -17.24
C ARG A 377 3.85 -7.95 -17.73
N TRP A 378 4.41 -7.05 -16.92
CA TRP A 378 5.70 -6.41 -17.18
C TRP A 378 6.78 -6.91 -16.24
N ARG A 379 8.00 -6.50 -16.51
CA ARG A 379 9.20 -6.71 -15.71
C ARG A 379 9.80 -5.35 -15.38
N ILE A 380 10.65 -5.33 -14.36
CA ILE A 380 11.30 -4.11 -13.88
C ILE A 380 12.82 -4.18 -14.01
N TYR A 381 13.45 -3.04 -13.80
CA TYR A 381 14.89 -2.84 -13.82
C TYR A 381 15.32 -2.22 -12.50
N GLY A 382 16.49 -2.63 -12.01
CA GLY A 382 17.12 -2.02 -10.85
C GLY A 382 17.56 -0.57 -11.14
N ILE A 383 17.77 0.20 -10.08
CA ILE A 383 18.17 1.62 -10.20
C ILE A 383 19.54 1.90 -9.58
N ASP A 384 20.21 0.91 -9.01
CA ASP A 384 21.58 0.98 -8.47
C ASP A 384 21.86 2.28 -7.70
N LEU A 385 21.16 2.49 -6.60
CA LEU A 385 21.32 3.72 -5.80
C LEU A 385 22.72 3.79 -5.18
N PRO A 386 23.38 4.96 -5.21
CA PRO A 386 24.60 5.19 -4.43
C PRO A 386 24.35 4.95 -2.95
N GLU A 387 25.33 4.40 -2.23
CA GLU A 387 25.23 4.11 -0.81
C GLU A 387 24.74 5.29 0.04
N SER A 388 25.16 6.51 -0.29
CA SER A 388 24.74 7.74 0.39
C SER A 388 23.24 8.01 0.26
N ILE A 389 22.65 7.70 -0.90
CA ILE A 389 21.20 7.85 -1.15
C ILE A 389 20.46 6.66 -0.55
N LEU A 390 20.98 5.46 -0.74
CA LEU A 390 20.40 4.23 -0.21
C LEU A 390 20.22 4.30 1.32
N HIS A 391 21.26 4.80 2.03
CA HIS A 391 21.20 4.99 3.48
C HIS A 391 20.10 5.98 3.90
N LYS A 392 19.92 7.09 3.15
CA LYS A 392 18.83 8.04 3.40
C LYS A 392 17.47 7.38 3.22
N VAL A 393 17.27 6.67 2.12
CA VAL A 393 16.00 6.00 1.77
C VAL A 393 15.66 4.91 2.78
N TYR A 394 16.63 4.08 3.16
CA TYR A 394 16.39 2.97 4.09
C TYR A 394 16.08 3.41 5.52
N ASN A 395 16.76 4.44 6.02
CA ASN A 395 16.56 4.78 7.44
C ASN A 395 16.64 6.27 7.81
N GLN A 396 17.56 7.07 7.28
CA GLN A 396 17.77 8.43 7.79
C GLN A 396 16.53 9.32 7.61
N ASN A 397 15.82 9.19 6.50
CA ASN A 397 14.60 9.96 6.24
C ASN A 397 13.47 9.54 7.20
N ALA A 398 13.32 8.24 7.44
CA ALA A 398 12.37 7.72 8.41
C ALA A 398 12.72 8.15 9.84
N ALA A 399 14.00 8.07 10.22
CA ALA A 399 14.47 8.51 11.54
C ALA A 399 14.15 9.98 11.80
N ARG A 400 14.35 10.83 10.79
CA ARG A 400 14.04 12.28 10.88
C ARG A 400 12.52 12.50 10.97
N LEU A 401 11.73 11.89 10.07
CA LEU A 401 10.28 12.09 10.01
C LEU A 401 9.57 11.60 11.26
N LEU A 402 9.93 10.41 11.74
CA LEU A 402 9.31 9.74 12.89
C LEU A 402 9.95 10.12 14.23
N GLN A 403 11.04 10.90 14.22
CA GLN A 403 11.83 11.25 15.40
C GLN A 403 12.28 10.02 16.21
N ILE A 404 12.80 9.02 15.52
CA ILE A 404 13.25 7.75 16.09
C ILE A 404 14.77 7.57 15.96
N LYS A 405 15.34 6.71 16.82
CA LYS A 405 16.73 6.28 16.71
C LYS A 405 16.80 4.98 15.88
N VAL A 406 17.65 4.95 14.88
CA VAL A 406 17.85 3.80 13.98
C VAL A 406 19.27 3.28 14.08
#